data_d9f9ec069c8c36cf8f78c491d282b146
#
_entry.id   d9f9ec069c8c36cf8f78c491d282b146
#
_cell.length_a   1.000
_cell.length_b   1.000
_cell.length_c   1.000
_cell.angle_alpha   90.00
_cell.angle_beta   90.00
_cell.angle_gamma   90.00
#
_symmetry.space_group_name_H-M   'P 1'
#
loop_
_entity.id
_entity.type
_entity.pdbx_description
1 polymer ?
#
loop_
_entity_poly.entity_id
_entity_poly.type
_entity_poly.pdbx_seq_one_letter_code
_entity_poly.pdbx_strand_id
1 'polypeptide(L)'
;MLSGNSRGFTLLELLIALTIVAVIVVIIFGALRISIRAWEKGEKDVDIRQRQRIVLDLIKRQLASTCVSDVLIGDQKLISLKGDSKSIEFVSHIPITSGNRFGLVYVQYTVKQEKEGNKEHLSFYEKNISLPDKKIGAGNPDEVDFSELISGMKSIVFEYLKERPEEAASIWQKSWDPAVDKGVPRAVRVTLEENDEKAPIYVIAGAGK
;
A
#
# COMPACT_ATOMS: atom_id res chain seq x y z
N MET A 1 46.58 60.37 -35.02
CA MET A 1 45.38 60.89 -34.38
C MET A 1 44.22 59.90 -34.70
N LEU A 2 43.86 59.04 -33.77
CA LEU A 2 42.69 58.14 -33.91
C LEU A 2 41.50 58.85 -33.27
N SER A 3 40.63 59.41 -34.12
CA SER A 3 39.35 59.98 -33.69
C SER A 3 38.43 58.84 -33.22
N GLY A 4 38.30 58.64 -31.92
CA GLY A 4 37.34 57.72 -31.32
C GLY A 4 35.94 58.31 -31.49
N ASN A 5 35.12 57.64 -32.34
CA ASN A 5 33.73 58.02 -32.52
C ASN A 5 32.91 57.49 -31.34
N SER A 6 32.80 58.24 -30.26
CA SER A 6 31.97 57.98 -29.09
C SER A 6 30.48 58.16 -29.47
N ARG A 7 29.85 57.09 -29.97
CA ARG A 7 28.39 57.02 -30.14
C ARG A 7 27.79 56.87 -28.74
N GLY A 8 27.13 57.90 -28.23
CA GLY A 8 26.35 57.78 -27.00
C GLY A 8 25.11 56.96 -27.20
N PHE A 9 24.78 56.18 -26.20
CA PHE A 9 23.51 55.38 -26.15
C PHE A 9 22.31 56.32 -26.15
N THR A 10 21.31 56.02 -26.96
CA THR A 10 20.06 56.78 -26.96
C THR A 10 19.15 56.27 -25.82
N LEU A 11 18.36 57.14 -25.24
CA LEU A 11 17.39 56.81 -24.19
C LEU A 11 16.36 55.78 -24.68
N LEU A 12 16.01 55.82 -25.97
CA LEU A 12 15.14 54.87 -26.62
C LEU A 12 15.75 53.45 -26.68
N GLU A 13 17.05 53.36 -26.99
CA GLU A 13 17.75 52.07 -27.07
C GLU A 13 17.83 51.36 -25.71
N LEU A 14 18.06 52.17 -24.64
CA LEU A 14 18.05 51.66 -23.28
C LEU A 14 16.66 51.17 -22.85
N LEU A 15 15.58 51.88 -23.24
CA LEU A 15 14.22 51.53 -22.93
C LEU A 15 13.81 50.21 -23.64
N ILE A 16 14.17 50.03 -24.93
CA ILE A 16 13.92 48.82 -25.68
C ILE A 16 14.69 47.63 -25.07
N ALA A 17 15.97 47.85 -24.73
CA ALA A 17 16.77 46.78 -24.11
C ALA A 17 16.18 46.34 -22.78
N LEU A 18 15.73 47.27 -21.93
CA LEU A 18 15.15 46.98 -20.63
C LEU A 18 13.81 46.24 -20.77
N THR A 19 12.97 46.60 -21.74
CA THR A 19 11.70 45.89 -22.00
C THR A 19 11.93 44.45 -22.50
N ILE A 20 12.91 44.24 -23.39
CA ILE A 20 13.27 42.90 -23.85
C ILE A 20 13.76 42.02 -22.70
N VAL A 21 14.65 42.56 -21.87
CA VAL A 21 15.15 41.86 -20.68
C VAL A 21 14.01 41.51 -19.73
N ALA A 22 13.08 42.43 -19.46
CA ALA A 22 11.93 42.20 -18.61
C ALA A 22 11.04 41.07 -19.16
N VAL A 23 10.77 41.05 -20.46
CA VAL A 23 9.98 39.97 -21.11
C VAL A 23 10.69 38.61 -20.99
N ILE A 24 11.99 38.56 -21.23
CA ILE A 24 12.79 37.35 -21.11
C ILE A 24 12.73 36.81 -19.67
N VAL A 25 12.88 37.68 -18.68
CA VAL A 25 12.81 37.31 -17.26
C VAL A 25 11.44 36.70 -16.91
N VAL A 26 10.35 37.33 -17.37
CA VAL A 26 8.99 36.82 -17.16
C VAL A 26 8.81 35.41 -17.77
N ILE A 27 9.31 35.21 -18.99
CA ILE A 27 9.24 33.88 -19.66
C ILE A 27 10.03 32.84 -18.88
N ILE A 28 11.25 33.16 -18.44
CA ILE A 28 12.10 32.24 -17.66
C ILE A 28 11.42 31.85 -16.35
N PHE A 29 10.90 32.83 -15.59
CA PHE A 29 10.19 32.58 -14.35
C PHE A 29 8.91 31.74 -14.57
N GLY A 30 8.18 32.00 -15.66
CA GLY A 30 7.01 31.20 -16.05
C GLY A 30 7.37 29.73 -16.31
N ALA A 31 8.41 29.51 -17.11
CA ALA A 31 8.89 28.14 -17.41
C ALA A 31 9.41 27.41 -16.16
N LEU A 32 10.17 28.11 -15.30
CA LEU A 32 10.66 27.56 -14.03
C LEU A 32 9.52 27.12 -13.12
N ARG A 33 8.49 27.95 -12.98
CA ARG A 33 7.32 27.64 -12.16
C ARG A 33 6.57 26.39 -12.64
N ILE A 34 6.43 26.22 -13.95
CA ILE A 34 5.80 25.02 -14.55
C ILE A 34 6.67 23.80 -14.26
N SER A 35 7.98 23.89 -14.44
CA SER A 35 8.92 22.79 -14.19
C SER A 35 8.91 22.32 -12.74
N ILE A 36 8.90 23.26 -11.78
CA ILE A 36 8.83 22.92 -10.35
C ILE A 36 7.53 22.18 -10.02
N ARG A 37 6.39 22.66 -10.51
CA ARG A 37 5.09 22.01 -10.29
C ARG A 37 5.02 20.59 -10.90
N ALA A 38 5.60 20.41 -12.08
CA ALA A 38 5.67 19.10 -12.73
C ALA A 38 6.54 18.14 -11.93
N TRP A 39 7.65 18.61 -11.39
CA TRP A 39 8.55 17.84 -10.52
C TRP A 39 7.86 17.41 -9.22
N GLU A 40 7.26 18.36 -8.49
CA GLU A 40 6.55 18.08 -7.23
C GLU A 40 5.42 17.06 -7.41
N LYS A 41 4.70 17.12 -8.53
CA LYS A 41 3.65 16.14 -8.85
C LYS A 41 4.25 14.76 -9.14
N GLY A 42 5.33 14.71 -9.91
CA GLY A 42 6.03 13.45 -10.21
C GLY A 42 6.60 12.77 -8.98
N GLU A 43 7.22 13.54 -8.08
CA GLU A 43 7.80 13.03 -6.83
C GLU A 43 6.73 12.40 -5.91
N LYS A 44 5.60 13.08 -5.71
CA LYS A 44 4.48 12.55 -4.91
C LYS A 44 3.92 11.23 -5.46
N ASP A 45 3.78 11.11 -6.77
CA ASP A 45 3.29 9.88 -7.39
C ASP A 45 4.28 8.72 -7.23
N VAL A 46 5.59 8.98 -7.25
CA VAL A 46 6.63 7.97 -7.01
C VAL A 46 6.61 7.50 -5.56
N ASP A 47 6.52 8.42 -4.60
CA ASP A 47 6.50 8.09 -3.16
C ASP A 47 5.29 7.23 -2.79
N ILE A 48 4.10 7.55 -3.30
CA ILE A 48 2.89 6.77 -3.07
C ILE A 48 3.06 5.35 -3.60
N ARG A 49 3.55 5.19 -4.83
CA ARG A 49 3.77 3.86 -5.45
C ARG A 49 4.84 3.07 -4.72
N GLN A 50 5.90 3.71 -4.26
CA GLN A 50 6.94 3.06 -3.49
C GLN A 50 6.40 2.56 -2.15
N ARG A 51 5.61 3.36 -1.43
CA ARG A 51 4.93 2.96 -0.20
C ARG A 51 4.01 1.76 -0.43
N GLN A 52 3.18 1.78 -1.46
CA GLN A 52 2.30 0.66 -1.82
C GLN A 52 3.09 -0.64 -2.05
N ARG A 53 4.21 -0.57 -2.78
CA ARG A 53 5.08 -1.74 -3.03
C ARG A 53 5.69 -2.29 -1.75
N ILE A 54 6.16 -1.41 -0.86
CA ILE A 54 6.73 -1.82 0.43
C ILE A 54 5.67 -2.53 1.27
N VAL A 55 4.45 -1.97 1.36
CA VAL A 55 3.35 -2.58 2.12
C VAL A 55 2.97 -3.93 1.53
N LEU A 56 2.84 -4.03 0.20
CA LEU A 56 2.54 -5.31 -0.45
C LEU A 56 3.63 -6.36 -0.24
N ASP A 57 4.91 -5.97 -0.22
CA ASP A 57 6.02 -6.88 0.08
C ASP A 57 5.98 -7.36 1.54
N LEU A 58 5.65 -6.49 2.48
CA LEU A 58 5.45 -6.86 3.88
C LEU A 58 4.29 -7.85 4.04
N ILE A 59 3.14 -7.58 3.42
CA ILE A 59 1.99 -8.49 3.40
C ILE A 59 2.38 -9.85 2.81
N LYS A 60 3.09 -9.83 1.68
CA LYS A 60 3.58 -11.05 1.02
C LYS A 60 4.45 -11.89 1.95
N ARG A 61 5.41 -11.29 2.63
CA ARG A 61 6.30 -11.98 3.57
C ARG A 61 5.53 -12.56 4.75
N GLN A 62 4.58 -11.81 5.28
CA GLN A 62 3.77 -12.25 6.42
C GLN A 62 2.83 -13.39 6.04
N LEU A 63 2.18 -13.31 4.88
CA LEU A 63 1.36 -14.40 4.33
C LEU A 63 2.20 -15.66 4.00
N ALA A 64 3.39 -15.49 3.46
CA ALA A 64 4.28 -16.62 3.17
C ALA A 64 4.74 -17.35 4.44
N SER A 65 4.74 -16.68 5.59
CA SER A 65 5.08 -17.26 6.89
C SER A 65 3.87 -17.67 7.72
N THR A 66 2.69 -17.84 7.10
CA THR A 66 1.47 -18.32 7.76
C THR A 66 1.68 -19.71 8.34
N CYS A 67 1.22 -19.94 9.57
CA CYS A 67 1.18 -21.26 10.17
C CYS A 67 0.23 -22.17 9.39
N VAL A 68 0.69 -23.37 9.04
CA VAL A 68 -0.13 -24.36 8.29
C VAL A 68 -1.18 -25.00 9.17
N SER A 69 -0.90 -25.13 10.46
CA SER A 69 -1.77 -25.77 11.45
C SER A 69 -2.37 -24.74 12.38
N ASP A 70 -3.56 -25.04 12.87
CA ASP A 70 -4.18 -24.25 13.93
C ASP A 70 -3.30 -24.21 15.17
N VAL A 71 -3.25 -23.05 15.82
CA VAL A 71 -2.43 -22.81 16.99
C VAL A 71 -3.32 -22.80 18.24
N LEU A 72 -2.94 -23.56 19.25
CA LEU A 72 -3.60 -23.58 20.55
C LEU A 72 -2.89 -22.63 21.51
N ILE A 73 -3.63 -21.69 22.09
CA ILE A 73 -3.14 -20.77 23.11
C ILE A 73 -4.05 -20.84 24.32
N GLY A 74 -3.58 -21.53 25.35
CA GLY A 74 -4.46 -21.91 26.46
C GLY A 74 -5.63 -22.75 25.96
N ASP A 75 -6.86 -22.35 26.28
CA ASP A 75 -8.09 -23.01 25.83
C ASP A 75 -8.63 -22.48 24.49
N GLN A 76 -7.96 -21.48 23.90
CA GLN A 76 -8.41 -20.85 22.66
C GLN A 76 -7.69 -21.45 21.46
N LYS A 77 -8.48 -21.99 20.54
CA LYS A 77 -7.98 -22.44 19.24
C LYS A 77 -7.99 -21.29 18.24
N LEU A 78 -6.80 -20.91 17.77
CA LEU A 78 -6.65 -19.93 16.68
C LEU A 78 -6.57 -20.66 15.35
N ILE A 79 -7.41 -20.24 14.44
CA ILE A 79 -7.47 -20.77 13.08
C ILE A 79 -6.22 -20.30 12.32
N SER A 80 -5.60 -21.19 11.56
CA SER A 80 -4.37 -20.89 10.81
C SER A 80 -4.55 -19.76 9.81
N LEU A 81 -5.63 -19.79 9.02
CA LEU A 81 -6.01 -18.71 8.09
C LEU A 81 -7.49 -18.81 7.76
N LYS A 82 -8.21 -17.69 7.82
CA LYS A 82 -9.55 -17.54 7.22
C LYS A 82 -9.72 -16.12 6.66
N GLY A 83 -10.69 -15.92 5.77
CA GLY A 83 -11.00 -14.60 5.27
C GLY A 83 -12.04 -14.59 4.18
N ASP A 84 -12.39 -13.38 3.80
CA ASP A 84 -13.28 -13.06 2.68
C ASP A 84 -12.61 -12.06 1.71
N SER A 85 -13.38 -11.47 0.80
CA SER A 85 -12.85 -10.52 -0.18
C SER A 85 -12.38 -9.18 0.41
N LYS A 86 -12.75 -8.88 1.67
CA LYS A 86 -12.48 -7.60 2.34
C LYS A 86 -11.70 -7.76 3.65
N SER A 87 -11.58 -8.97 4.15
CA SER A 87 -10.84 -9.25 5.37
C SER A 87 -10.08 -10.57 5.28
N ILE A 88 -8.93 -10.63 5.93
CA ILE A 88 -8.16 -11.85 6.12
C ILE A 88 -7.54 -11.84 7.51
N GLU A 89 -7.64 -12.96 8.20
CA GLU A 89 -6.99 -13.20 9.47
C GLU A 89 -6.19 -14.50 9.45
N PHE A 90 -5.01 -14.48 10.06
CA PHE A 90 -4.12 -15.63 10.10
C PHE A 90 -3.08 -15.50 11.21
N VAL A 91 -2.41 -16.63 11.49
CA VAL A 91 -1.26 -16.66 12.40
C VAL A 91 0.02 -16.73 11.59
N SER A 92 0.99 -15.87 11.92
CA SER A 92 2.27 -15.74 11.20
C SER A 92 3.46 -15.85 12.14
N HIS A 93 4.58 -16.34 11.59
CA HIS A 93 5.88 -16.35 12.27
C HIS A 93 6.63 -15.03 12.14
N ILE A 94 6.22 -14.14 11.23
CA ILE A 94 6.92 -12.89 10.95
C ILE A 94 6.07 -11.71 11.46
N PRO A 95 6.48 -11.04 12.55
CA PRO A 95 5.89 -9.79 12.98
C PRO A 95 6.34 -8.63 12.10
N ILE A 96 5.45 -7.66 11.88
CA ILE A 96 5.76 -6.40 11.19
C ILE A 96 5.92 -5.26 12.21
N THR A 97 5.13 -5.28 13.27
CA THR A 97 5.16 -4.24 14.30
C THR A 97 6.41 -4.38 15.18
N SER A 98 7.13 -3.28 15.38
CA SER A 98 8.37 -3.25 16.15
C SER A 98 8.21 -3.72 17.61
N GLY A 99 7.01 -3.64 18.18
CA GLY A 99 6.68 -4.13 19.52
C GLY A 99 6.59 -5.66 19.63
N ASN A 100 6.43 -6.38 18.53
CA ASN A 100 6.18 -7.83 18.49
C ASN A 100 7.40 -8.62 17.99
N ARG A 101 8.59 -8.28 18.45
CA ARG A 101 9.87 -8.74 17.86
C ARG A 101 10.10 -10.24 17.80
N PHE A 102 9.41 -11.04 18.61
CA PHE A 102 9.63 -12.48 18.72
C PHE A 102 8.31 -13.24 18.88
N GLY A 103 8.26 -14.45 18.33
CA GLY A 103 7.16 -15.38 18.50
C GLY A 103 6.09 -15.31 17.41
N LEU A 104 5.02 -16.04 17.64
CA LEU A 104 3.87 -16.04 16.75
C LEU A 104 3.03 -14.79 16.94
N VAL A 105 2.51 -14.27 15.84
CA VAL A 105 1.60 -13.13 15.82
C VAL A 105 0.28 -13.51 15.17
N TYR A 106 -0.82 -13.10 15.78
CA TYR A 106 -2.12 -13.05 15.13
C TYR A 106 -2.19 -11.77 14.31
N VAL A 107 -2.62 -11.90 13.07
CA VAL A 107 -2.65 -10.83 12.08
C VAL A 107 -4.05 -10.72 11.51
N GLN A 108 -4.52 -9.49 11.35
CA GLN A 108 -5.76 -9.19 10.67
C GLN A 108 -5.56 -8.00 9.72
N TYR A 109 -5.89 -8.20 8.45
CA TYR A 109 -6.04 -7.14 7.47
C TYR A 109 -7.51 -6.94 7.18
N THR A 110 -7.99 -5.71 7.19
CA THR A 110 -9.39 -5.38 6.94
C THR A 110 -9.47 -4.19 6.00
N VAL A 111 -10.29 -4.31 4.97
CA VAL A 111 -10.62 -3.23 4.05
C VAL A 111 -11.83 -2.49 4.60
N LYS A 112 -11.69 -1.18 4.82
CA LYS A 112 -12.78 -0.32 5.28
C LYS A 112 -13.02 0.78 4.24
N GLN A 113 -14.26 1.27 4.15
CA GLN A 113 -14.59 2.43 3.34
C GLN A 113 -14.20 3.71 4.07
N GLU A 114 -13.66 4.68 3.32
CA GLU A 114 -13.41 6.02 3.84
C GLU A 114 -14.73 6.74 4.11
N LYS A 115 -14.77 7.57 5.16
CA LYS A 115 -15.99 8.30 5.55
C LYS A 115 -16.43 9.31 4.50
N GLU A 116 -15.49 9.84 3.72
CA GLU A 116 -15.74 10.80 2.64
C GLU A 116 -15.29 10.20 1.32
N GLY A 117 -16.24 9.85 0.46
CA GLY A 117 -15.97 9.31 -0.87
C GLY A 117 -16.15 7.79 -0.98
N ASN A 118 -16.11 7.29 -2.22
CA ASN A 118 -16.27 5.86 -2.52
C ASN A 118 -14.88 5.19 -2.60
N LYS A 119 -14.00 5.50 -1.63
CA LYS A 119 -12.63 4.98 -1.57
C LYS A 119 -12.47 4.00 -0.43
N GLU A 120 -11.54 3.09 -0.60
CA GLU A 120 -11.21 2.06 0.37
C GLU A 120 -9.81 2.28 0.95
N HIS A 121 -9.65 1.88 2.21
CA HIS A 121 -8.35 1.82 2.87
C HIS A 121 -8.11 0.44 3.48
N LEU A 122 -6.85 0.03 3.51
CA LEU A 122 -6.40 -1.19 4.14
C LEU A 122 -5.92 -0.89 5.56
N SER A 123 -6.60 -1.49 6.53
CA SER A 123 -6.25 -1.45 7.94
C SER A 123 -5.59 -2.76 8.38
N PHE A 124 -4.67 -2.65 9.32
CA PHE A 124 -3.83 -3.73 9.83
C PHE A 124 -3.87 -3.78 11.34
N TYR A 125 -4.01 -4.98 11.87
CA TYR A 125 -3.88 -5.28 13.29
C TYR A 125 -2.95 -6.48 13.48
N GLU A 126 -2.04 -6.38 14.45
CA GLU A 126 -1.13 -7.45 14.81
C GLU A 126 -1.01 -7.56 16.32
N LYS A 127 -1.07 -8.78 16.83
CA LYS A 127 -0.92 -9.08 18.25
C LYS A 127 0.01 -10.28 18.45
N ASN A 128 0.98 -10.12 19.33
CA ASN A 128 1.82 -11.23 19.75
C ASN A 128 1.00 -12.19 20.61
N ILE A 129 0.97 -13.46 20.18
CA ILE A 129 0.20 -14.52 20.81
C ILE A 129 1.04 -15.42 21.72
N SER A 130 2.36 -15.26 21.70
CA SER A 130 3.29 -15.97 22.57
C SER A 130 3.34 -15.38 24.00
N LEU A 131 2.74 -14.21 24.22
CA LEU A 131 2.69 -13.55 25.51
C LEU A 131 1.35 -13.85 26.21
N PRO A 132 1.36 -14.34 27.48
CA PRO A 132 0.17 -14.89 28.14
C PRO A 132 -0.93 -13.88 28.48
N ASP A 133 -0.79 -12.60 28.16
CA ASP A 133 -1.51 -11.55 28.87
C ASP A 133 -2.61 -10.80 28.11
N LYS A 134 -3.27 -11.34 27.10
CA LYS A 134 -4.55 -10.71 26.64
C LYS A 134 -5.35 -11.63 25.72
N LYS A 135 -6.66 -11.74 25.97
CA LYS A 135 -7.63 -12.42 25.11
C LYS A 135 -7.52 -11.93 23.67
N ILE A 136 -7.31 -12.85 22.71
CA ILE A 136 -7.19 -12.59 21.29
C ILE A 136 -8.61 -12.61 20.71
N GLY A 137 -8.98 -11.61 19.94
CA GLY A 137 -10.26 -11.58 19.24
C GLY A 137 -11.51 -11.32 20.10
N ALA A 138 -11.36 -11.07 21.41
CA ALA A 138 -12.50 -10.82 22.32
C ALA A 138 -12.70 -9.31 22.62
N GLY A 139 -11.93 -8.42 22.00
CA GLY A 139 -12.17 -6.98 22.05
C GLY A 139 -13.28 -6.59 21.08
N ASN A 140 -14.09 -5.62 21.50
CA ASN A 140 -15.02 -4.96 20.61
C ASN A 140 -14.23 -4.51 19.36
N PRO A 141 -14.69 -4.76 18.10
CA PRO A 141 -13.98 -4.32 16.90
C PRO A 141 -13.62 -2.83 16.88
N ASP A 142 -14.35 -2.03 17.69
CA ASP A 142 -14.15 -0.59 17.85
C ASP A 142 -13.02 -0.22 18.86
N GLU A 143 -12.53 -1.15 19.67
CA GLU A 143 -11.43 -0.95 20.64
C GLU A 143 -10.06 -1.43 20.14
N VAL A 144 -10.02 -2.06 18.97
CA VAL A 144 -8.78 -2.57 18.39
C VAL A 144 -8.10 -1.46 17.62
N ASP A 145 -6.89 -1.12 18.02
CA ASP A 145 -6.07 -0.08 17.37
C ASP A 145 -5.54 -0.59 16.02
N PHE A 146 -6.33 -0.36 14.96
CA PHE A 146 -5.95 -0.67 13.60
C PHE A 146 -5.08 0.44 13.02
N SER A 147 -3.90 0.08 12.55
CA SER A 147 -3.04 0.99 11.78
C SER A 147 -3.44 1.01 10.32
N GLU A 148 -3.60 2.19 9.75
CA GLU A 148 -3.83 2.35 8.32
C GLU A 148 -2.53 2.15 7.53
N LEU A 149 -2.55 1.26 6.54
CA LEU A 149 -1.39 0.96 5.68
C LEU A 149 -1.45 1.61 4.31
N ILE A 150 -2.61 1.55 3.68
CA ILE A 150 -2.87 2.07 2.34
C ILE A 150 -4.24 2.72 2.34
N SER A 151 -4.36 3.93 1.79
CA SER A 151 -5.62 4.68 1.64
C SER A 151 -5.82 5.17 0.22
N GLY A 152 -7.02 5.66 -0.04
CA GLY A 152 -7.38 6.30 -1.30
C GLY A 152 -7.55 5.34 -2.48
N MET A 153 -7.72 4.04 -2.24
CA MET A 153 -7.93 3.05 -3.29
C MET A 153 -9.39 3.02 -3.75
N LYS A 154 -9.62 2.76 -5.04
CA LYS A 154 -10.95 2.49 -5.59
C LYS A 154 -11.45 1.14 -5.10
N SER A 155 -10.59 0.13 -5.10
CA SER A 155 -10.91 -1.23 -4.64
C SER A 155 -9.70 -1.95 -4.10
N ILE A 156 -9.91 -2.69 -3.00
CA ILE A 156 -8.94 -3.62 -2.42
C ILE A 156 -9.63 -4.97 -2.26
N VAL A 157 -9.05 -6.03 -2.82
CA VAL A 157 -9.67 -7.36 -2.83
C VAL A 157 -8.67 -8.44 -2.47
N PHE A 158 -9.12 -9.37 -1.59
CA PHE A 158 -8.42 -10.61 -1.29
C PHE A 158 -9.05 -11.76 -2.05
N GLU A 159 -8.22 -12.65 -2.60
CA GLU A 159 -8.63 -13.87 -3.28
C GLU A 159 -7.72 -15.03 -2.89
N TYR A 160 -8.27 -16.23 -2.85
CA TYR A 160 -7.65 -17.44 -2.32
C TYR A 160 -7.56 -18.49 -3.38
N LEU A 161 -6.38 -19.07 -3.60
CA LEU A 161 -6.15 -20.12 -4.58
C LEU A 161 -6.43 -21.49 -3.96
N LYS A 162 -7.48 -22.14 -4.44
CA LYS A 162 -7.81 -23.52 -4.08
C LYS A 162 -7.20 -24.49 -5.07
N GLU A 163 -6.44 -25.46 -4.57
CA GLU A 163 -5.94 -26.57 -5.37
C GLU A 163 -7.05 -27.61 -5.54
N ARG A 164 -7.29 -28.04 -6.77
CA ARG A 164 -8.16 -29.16 -7.08
C ARG A 164 -7.32 -30.31 -7.64
N PRO A 165 -7.08 -31.38 -6.85
CA PRO A 165 -6.25 -32.51 -7.29
C PRO A 165 -6.77 -33.23 -8.52
N GLU A 166 -8.11 -33.22 -8.73
CA GLU A 166 -8.78 -33.93 -9.81
C GLU A 166 -9.00 -33.11 -11.09
N GLU A 167 -8.81 -31.81 -11.04
CA GLU A 167 -8.96 -30.92 -12.19
C GLU A 167 -7.64 -30.19 -12.43
N ALA A 168 -7.16 -30.14 -13.67
CA ALA A 168 -5.90 -29.50 -14.07
C ALA A 168 -5.87 -27.96 -13.83
N ALA A 169 -6.90 -27.36 -13.24
CA ALA A 169 -7.04 -25.94 -13.03
C ALA A 169 -7.27 -25.58 -11.56
N SER A 170 -6.33 -24.81 -11.01
CA SER A 170 -6.52 -24.11 -9.72
C SER A 170 -7.53 -22.96 -9.88
N ILE A 171 -8.43 -22.78 -8.91
CA ILE A 171 -9.48 -21.76 -8.96
C ILE A 171 -9.24 -20.70 -7.89
N TRP A 172 -9.36 -19.43 -8.27
CA TRP A 172 -9.40 -18.30 -7.35
C TRP A 172 -10.82 -18.13 -6.80
N GLN A 173 -10.96 -18.10 -5.48
CA GLN A 173 -12.23 -17.86 -4.77
C GLN A 173 -12.13 -16.64 -3.86
N LYS A 174 -13.27 -16.02 -3.56
CA LYS A 174 -13.34 -14.76 -2.79
C LYS A 174 -13.44 -14.95 -1.28
N SER A 175 -13.46 -16.19 -0.80
CA SER A 175 -13.51 -16.50 0.63
C SER A 175 -12.74 -17.77 0.91
N TRP A 176 -12.23 -17.90 2.13
CA TRP A 176 -11.57 -19.09 2.63
C TRP A 176 -12.04 -19.40 4.04
N ASP A 177 -12.63 -20.57 4.22
CA ASP A 177 -13.02 -21.11 5.51
C ASP A 177 -12.33 -22.47 5.72
N PRO A 178 -11.40 -22.59 6.66
CA PRO A 178 -10.67 -23.85 6.88
C PRO A 178 -11.57 -25.01 7.33
N ALA A 179 -12.76 -24.75 7.86
CA ALA A 179 -13.74 -25.79 8.17
C ALA A 179 -14.31 -26.44 6.88
N VAL A 180 -14.41 -25.67 5.80
CA VAL A 180 -14.95 -26.12 4.50
C VAL A 180 -13.82 -26.47 3.52
N ASP A 181 -12.80 -25.58 3.42
CA ASP A 181 -11.75 -25.68 2.41
C ASP A 181 -10.56 -26.56 2.83
N LYS A 182 -10.48 -26.92 4.11
CA LYS A 182 -9.44 -27.74 4.75
C LYS A 182 -8.03 -27.17 4.62
N GLY A 183 -7.48 -26.70 5.75
CA GLY A 183 -6.12 -26.16 5.83
C GLY A 183 -6.00 -24.72 5.32
N VAL A 184 -4.81 -24.38 4.77
CA VAL A 184 -4.51 -23.05 4.22
C VAL A 184 -4.60 -23.05 2.70
N PRO A 185 -4.92 -21.91 2.06
CA PRO A 185 -4.93 -21.80 0.60
C PRO A 185 -3.52 -21.97 0.05
N ARG A 186 -3.38 -22.46 -1.19
CA ARG A 186 -2.08 -22.56 -1.86
C ARG A 186 -1.42 -21.19 -2.03
N ALA A 187 -2.22 -20.16 -2.28
CA ALA A 187 -1.79 -18.79 -2.37
C ALA A 187 -2.92 -17.82 -2.06
N VAL A 188 -2.57 -16.64 -1.61
CA VAL A 188 -3.46 -15.48 -1.45
C VAL A 188 -3.03 -14.41 -2.44
N ARG A 189 -3.99 -13.83 -3.17
CA ARG A 189 -3.79 -12.68 -4.03
C ARG A 189 -4.42 -11.45 -3.39
N VAL A 190 -3.65 -10.39 -3.28
CA VAL A 190 -4.11 -9.06 -2.85
C VAL A 190 -4.05 -8.14 -4.05
N THR A 191 -5.18 -7.59 -4.44
CA THR A 191 -5.31 -6.68 -5.59
C THR A 191 -5.67 -5.29 -5.10
N LEU A 192 -4.92 -4.27 -5.54
CA LEU A 192 -5.14 -2.86 -5.29
C LEU A 192 -5.49 -2.16 -6.60
N GLU A 193 -6.64 -1.51 -6.67
CA GLU A 193 -7.07 -0.69 -7.79
C GLU A 193 -7.16 0.77 -7.35
N GLU A 194 -6.35 1.65 -7.93
CA GLU A 194 -6.29 3.07 -7.55
C GLU A 194 -7.42 3.87 -8.25
N ASN A 195 -7.58 3.64 -9.55
CA ASN A 195 -8.61 4.25 -10.39
C ASN A 195 -8.79 3.43 -11.69
N ASP A 196 -9.75 3.83 -12.54
CA ASP A 196 -10.04 3.15 -13.82
C ASP A 196 -8.96 3.33 -14.90
N GLU A 197 -8.09 4.33 -14.74
CA GLU A 197 -7.07 4.68 -15.74
C GLU A 197 -5.76 3.93 -15.54
N LYS A 198 -5.50 3.46 -14.31
CA LYS A 198 -4.26 2.75 -13.94
C LYS A 198 -4.50 1.25 -13.81
N ALA A 199 -3.58 0.47 -14.33
CA ALA A 199 -3.62 -0.99 -14.15
C ALA A 199 -3.57 -1.34 -12.65
N PRO A 200 -4.36 -2.34 -12.20
CA PRO A 200 -4.34 -2.78 -10.82
C PRO A 200 -2.97 -3.36 -10.45
N ILE A 201 -2.54 -3.09 -9.24
CA ILE A 201 -1.32 -3.68 -8.67
C ILE A 201 -1.76 -4.89 -7.85
N TYR A 202 -1.09 -6.02 -8.03
CA TYR A 202 -1.38 -7.20 -7.23
C TYR A 202 -0.11 -7.87 -6.73
N VAL A 203 -0.25 -8.57 -5.62
CA VAL A 203 0.77 -9.47 -5.09
C VAL A 203 0.16 -10.84 -4.86
N ILE A 204 0.92 -11.89 -5.16
CA ILE A 204 0.55 -13.27 -4.87
C ILE A 204 1.56 -13.80 -3.86
N ALA A 205 1.06 -14.28 -2.73
CA ALA A 205 1.85 -14.93 -1.69
C ALA A 205 1.42 -16.38 -1.56
N GLY A 206 2.36 -17.32 -1.60
CA GLY A 206 2.09 -18.70 -1.18
C GLY A 206 1.87 -18.70 0.33
N ALA A 207 0.83 -19.34 0.81
CA ALA A 207 0.56 -19.46 2.25
C ALA A 207 1.18 -20.75 2.79
N GLY A 208 1.95 -20.65 3.88
CA GLY A 208 2.44 -21.80 4.63
C GLY A 208 3.48 -22.66 3.90
N LYS A 209 4.59 -22.08 3.48
CA LYS A 209 5.78 -22.84 3.04
C LYS A 209 6.72 -23.08 4.18
#